data_be15943bca516a8b618158bba5558d9b
#
_entry.id   be15943bca516a8b618158bba5558d9b
#
_cell.length_a   1.000
_cell.length_b   1.000
_cell.length_c   1.000
_cell.angle_alpha   90.00
_cell.angle_beta   90.00
_cell.angle_gamma   90.00
#
_symmetry.space_group_name_H-M   'P 1'
#
loop_
_entity.id
_entity.type
_entity.pdbx_description
1 polymer ?
#
loop_
_entity_poly.entity_id
_entity_poly.type
_entity_poly.pdbx_seq_one_letter_code
_entity_poly.pdbx_strand_id
1 'polypeptide(L)'
;MSGFRVSFGETLRNAAAGKTDLPARSEPRRHRKLYQLTMREEREEGIRDFLPPRPLLPLGWKLQHESGSNRFDLFKNVEIRQCGSEELHIITLMETKEYEGTYRMDNGEREEQEYLNFGLFMRKKRYPTGGLEFSLTSIDLELVMDGLTIHPSEEAFENAKSCYGRNYTAAAKKDACIPSGDARRRRASKYAGPMLSELDDDLSDEILDYLDERGVNNAFAEFVMDQAFYFEQEEYINWLRLLRKFSD
;
A
#
# COMPACT_ATOMS: atom_id res chain seq x y z
N MET A 1 -13.59 55.85 11.73
CA MET A 1 -12.91 54.55 11.97
C MET A 1 -11.94 54.34 10.84
N SER A 2 -10.67 54.54 11.14
CA SER A 2 -9.59 54.81 10.20
C SER A 2 -9.04 53.52 9.63
N GLY A 3 -9.06 53.41 8.29
CA GLY A 3 -8.37 52.33 7.58
C GLY A 3 -6.91 52.63 7.34
N PHE A 4 -6.03 51.75 7.77
CA PHE A 4 -4.62 51.80 7.41
C PHE A 4 -4.42 51.23 6.01
N ARG A 5 -4.14 52.09 5.04
CA ARG A 5 -3.54 51.72 3.75
C ARG A 5 -2.04 51.86 3.88
N VAL A 6 -1.33 50.73 3.87
CA VAL A 6 0.13 50.73 3.70
C VAL A 6 0.44 50.79 2.20
N SER A 7 1.08 51.91 1.80
CA SER A 7 1.54 52.15 0.44
C SER A 7 2.82 51.34 0.16
N PHE A 8 2.76 50.46 -0.83
CA PHE A 8 3.87 49.60 -1.30
C PHE A 8 4.76 50.28 -2.36
N GLY A 9 4.90 51.62 -2.33
CA GLY A 9 5.46 52.37 -3.45
C GLY A 9 6.83 53.03 -3.26
N GLU A 10 7.47 53.00 -2.09
CA GLU A 10 8.67 53.86 -1.86
C GLU A 10 9.96 53.17 -1.47
N THR A 11 10.03 51.86 -1.45
CA THR A 11 11.26 51.12 -0.98
C THR A 11 12.17 50.64 -2.12
N LEU A 12 11.90 50.98 -3.38
CA LEU A 12 12.65 50.45 -4.52
C LEU A 12 13.60 51.43 -5.21
N ARG A 13 13.92 52.60 -4.66
CA ARG A 13 14.81 53.59 -5.31
C ARG A 13 16.20 53.78 -4.71
N ASN A 14 16.62 53.13 -3.64
CA ASN A 14 17.90 53.35 -3.03
C ASN A 14 18.79 52.10 -2.91
N ALA A 15 18.68 51.15 -3.78
CA ALA A 15 19.54 49.94 -3.82
C ALA A 15 20.37 49.82 -5.10
N ALA A 16 20.95 50.92 -5.56
CA ALA A 16 21.85 50.90 -6.70
C ALA A 16 23.15 51.64 -6.34
N ALA A 17 24.01 51.07 -5.53
CA ALA A 17 25.45 51.28 -5.46
C ALA A 17 26.05 50.61 -4.18
N GLY A 18 26.02 49.32 -4.14
CA GLY A 18 26.83 48.55 -3.20
C GLY A 18 27.17 47.22 -3.86
N LYS A 19 28.38 47.12 -4.40
CA LYS A 19 28.94 45.80 -4.71
C LYS A 19 29.07 45.04 -3.38
N THR A 20 28.04 44.33 -3.00
CA THR A 20 28.17 43.31 -1.99
C THR A 20 28.85 42.11 -2.70
N ASP A 21 30.13 41.93 -2.40
CA ASP A 21 30.81 40.68 -2.63
C ASP A 21 30.03 39.60 -1.86
N LEU A 22 29.08 38.98 -2.52
CA LEU A 22 28.47 37.75 -2.01
C LEU A 22 29.63 36.75 -1.84
N PRO A 23 29.79 36.17 -0.64
CA PRO A 23 30.81 35.15 -0.47
C PRO A 23 30.60 34.10 -1.53
N ALA A 24 31.68 33.77 -2.26
CA ALA A 24 31.66 32.73 -3.27
C ALA A 24 30.96 31.52 -2.67
N ARG A 25 29.81 31.10 -3.25
CA ARG A 25 29.14 29.88 -2.86
C ARG A 25 30.19 28.80 -2.87
N SER A 26 30.61 28.33 -1.70
CA SER A 26 31.47 27.16 -1.59
C SER A 26 30.78 26.04 -2.38
N GLU A 27 31.47 25.44 -3.33
CA GLU A 27 30.97 24.27 -4.04
C GLU A 27 30.41 23.28 -3.01
N PRO A 28 29.22 22.67 -3.28
CA PRO A 28 28.65 21.72 -2.36
C PRO A 28 29.68 20.62 -2.10
N ARG A 29 30.12 20.52 -0.86
CA ARG A 29 31.09 19.49 -0.46
C ARG A 29 30.41 18.15 -0.69
N ARG A 30 31.08 17.23 -1.38
CA ARG A 30 30.68 15.82 -1.48
C ARG A 30 30.26 15.36 -0.09
N HIS A 31 29.06 14.82 0.06
CA HIS A 31 28.55 14.38 1.34
C HIS A 31 29.17 13.04 1.77
N ARG A 32 30.50 13.02 1.87
CA ARG A 32 31.29 11.82 2.21
C ARG A 32 30.75 11.07 3.44
N LYS A 33 30.19 11.79 4.40
CA LYS A 33 29.58 11.18 5.59
C LYS A 33 28.31 10.41 5.22
N LEU A 34 27.46 10.97 4.36
CA LEU A 34 26.22 10.31 3.90
C LEU A 34 26.57 9.04 3.12
N TYR A 35 27.50 9.12 2.19
CA TYR A 35 28.01 7.96 1.46
C TYR A 35 28.52 6.84 2.39
N GLN A 36 29.30 7.18 3.41
CA GLN A 36 29.80 6.21 4.37
C GLN A 36 28.72 5.58 5.24
N LEU A 37 27.71 6.38 5.63
CA LEU A 37 26.56 5.87 6.40
C LEU A 37 25.71 4.93 5.58
N THR A 38 25.39 5.26 4.34
CA THR A 38 24.62 4.38 3.46
C THR A 38 25.35 3.07 3.15
N MET A 39 26.67 3.11 2.96
CA MET A 39 27.46 1.88 2.82
C MET A 39 27.45 1.00 4.08
N ARG A 40 27.51 1.64 5.24
CA ARG A 40 27.46 0.88 6.50
C ARG A 40 26.10 0.23 6.68
N GLU A 41 25.03 0.99 6.50
CA GLU A 41 23.65 0.52 6.60
C GLU A 41 23.37 -0.65 5.64
N GLU A 42 23.73 -0.50 4.36
CA GLU A 42 23.57 -1.59 3.37
C GLU A 42 24.30 -2.88 3.82
N ARG A 43 25.47 -2.75 4.46
CA ARG A 43 26.22 -3.88 4.97
C ARG A 43 25.58 -4.49 6.21
N GLU A 44 25.10 -3.66 7.13
CA GLU A 44 24.47 -4.07 8.38
C GLU A 44 23.15 -4.79 8.09
N GLU A 45 22.35 -4.29 7.13
CA GLU A 45 21.14 -4.95 6.64
C GLU A 45 21.45 -6.33 6.03
N GLY A 46 22.49 -6.43 5.19
CA GLY A 46 22.90 -7.72 4.62
C GLY A 46 23.41 -8.74 5.65
N ILE A 47 23.72 -8.30 6.87
CA ILE A 47 24.18 -9.18 7.97
C ILE A 47 23.04 -9.46 8.95
N ARG A 48 22.23 -8.44 9.28
CA ARG A 48 21.14 -8.52 10.26
C ARG A 48 19.97 -9.32 9.73
N ASP A 49 19.55 -8.93 8.54
CA ASP A 49 18.40 -9.53 7.87
C ASP A 49 18.91 -10.22 6.60
N PHE A 50 19.36 -11.46 6.77
CA PHE A 50 19.60 -12.30 5.61
C PHE A 50 18.32 -12.31 4.79
N LEU A 51 18.34 -11.71 3.58
CA LEU A 51 17.16 -11.64 2.73
C LEU A 51 16.47 -13.01 2.72
N PRO A 52 15.27 -13.15 3.28
CA PRO A 52 14.61 -14.44 3.33
C PRO A 52 14.49 -15.01 1.91
N PRO A 53 14.48 -16.32 1.73
CA PRO A 53 14.25 -16.88 0.42
C PRO A 53 12.90 -16.36 -0.10
N ARG A 54 12.89 -15.93 -1.36
CA ARG A 54 11.65 -15.43 -1.98
C ARG A 54 10.54 -16.46 -1.82
N PRO A 55 9.36 -16.06 -1.30
CA PRO A 55 8.23 -16.97 -1.12
C PRO A 55 7.84 -17.66 -2.42
N LEU A 56 7.45 -18.94 -2.32
CA LEU A 56 7.02 -19.70 -3.47
C LEU A 56 5.62 -19.24 -3.91
N LEU A 57 5.51 -18.82 -5.15
CA LEU A 57 4.24 -18.37 -5.71
C LEU A 57 3.21 -19.51 -5.70
N PRO A 58 2.02 -19.32 -5.12
CA PRO A 58 0.97 -20.32 -5.12
C PRO A 58 0.51 -20.68 -6.52
N LEU A 59 0.07 -21.92 -6.69
CA LEU A 59 -0.27 -22.47 -7.99
C LEU A 59 -1.36 -21.66 -8.72
N GLY A 60 -1.08 -21.34 -9.98
CA GLY A 60 -2.00 -20.62 -10.85
C GLY A 60 -1.97 -19.09 -10.71
N TRP A 61 -1.27 -18.57 -9.73
CA TRP A 61 -1.07 -17.12 -9.58
C TRP A 61 0.09 -16.62 -10.44
N LYS A 62 -0.01 -15.35 -10.85
CA LYS A 62 1.05 -14.58 -11.49
C LYS A 62 1.32 -13.36 -10.64
N LEU A 63 2.59 -13.09 -10.39
CA LEU A 63 3.04 -11.95 -9.58
C LEU A 63 3.63 -10.88 -10.49
N GLN A 64 3.26 -9.63 -10.26
CA GLN A 64 3.83 -8.45 -10.90
C GLN A 64 4.25 -7.44 -9.84
N HIS A 65 5.51 -7.02 -9.90
CA HIS A 65 6.07 -5.95 -9.09
C HIS A 65 6.98 -5.10 -9.98
N GLU A 66 6.92 -3.79 -9.81
CA GLU A 66 7.78 -2.82 -10.49
C GLU A 66 8.76 -2.25 -9.47
N SER A 67 10.06 -2.35 -9.76
CA SER A 67 11.11 -1.83 -8.87
C SER A 67 10.92 -0.33 -8.59
N GLY A 68 11.05 0.05 -7.32
CA GLY A 68 10.77 1.40 -6.83
C GLY A 68 9.29 1.65 -6.51
N SER A 69 8.44 0.64 -6.64
CA SER A 69 7.03 0.69 -6.25
C SER A 69 6.84 0.07 -4.86
N ASN A 70 5.99 0.65 -4.03
CA ASN A 70 5.54 0.05 -2.78
C ASN A 70 4.33 -0.88 -2.97
N ARG A 71 4.05 -1.28 -4.22
CA ARG A 71 2.89 -2.08 -4.60
C ARG A 71 3.32 -3.30 -5.39
N PHE A 72 2.65 -4.41 -5.15
CA PHE A 72 2.65 -5.56 -6.05
C PHE A 72 1.24 -6.07 -6.33
N ASP A 73 1.11 -6.75 -7.44
CA ASP A 73 -0.17 -7.25 -7.94
C ASP A 73 -0.08 -8.76 -8.17
N LEU A 74 -1.16 -9.48 -7.85
CA LEU A 74 -1.30 -10.89 -8.11
C LEU A 74 -2.52 -11.14 -9.00
N PHE A 75 -2.36 -12.01 -9.98
CA PHE A 75 -3.41 -12.31 -10.97
C PHE A 75 -3.63 -13.81 -11.06
N LYS A 76 -4.90 -14.22 -11.12
CA LYS A 76 -5.31 -15.60 -11.35
C LYS A 76 -6.57 -15.64 -12.18
N ASN A 77 -6.64 -16.61 -13.12
CA ASN A 77 -7.86 -16.95 -13.83
C ASN A 77 -8.32 -18.32 -13.35
N VAL A 78 -9.59 -18.42 -12.97
CA VAL A 78 -10.22 -19.65 -12.51
C VAL A 78 -11.31 -20.04 -13.49
N GLU A 79 -11.19 -21.23 -14.07
CA GLU A 79 -12.22 -21.79 -14.95
C GLU A 79 -13.22 -22.59 -14.12
N ILE A 80 -14.48 -22.14 -14.13
CA ILE A 80 -15.55 -22.80 -13.38
C ILE A 80 -16.44 -23.54 -14.36
N ARG A 81 -16.55 -24.86 -14.15
CA ARG A 81 -17.46 -25.70 -14.96
C ARG A 81 -18.86 -25.10 -14.92
N GLN A 82 -19.43 -24.87 -16.10
CA GLN A 82 -20.79 -24.33 -16.35
C GLN A 82 -20.97 -22.82 -16.08
N CYS A 83 -20.06 -22.13 -15.35
CA CYS A 83 -20.19 -20.72 -15.01
C CYS A 83 -19.25 -19.78 -15.79
N GLY A 84 -18.30 -20.34 -16.56
CA GLY A 84 -17.30 -19.56 -17.31
C GLY A 84 -16.06 -19.26 -16.46
N SER A 85 -15.26 -18.28 -16.89
CA SER A 85 -14.03 -17.90 -16.20
C SER A 85 -14.26 -16.74 -15.24
N GLU A 86 -13.53 -16.78 -14.14
CA GLU A 86 -13.39 -15.69 -13.17
C GLU A 86 -11.96 -15.13 -13.21
N GLU A 87 -11.85 -13.83 -13.24
CA GLU A 87 -10.58 -13.10 -13.17
C GLU A 87 -10.41 -12.56 -11.75
N LEU A 88 -9.34 -12.95 -11.09
CA LEU A 88 -8.94 -12.49 -9.77
C LEU A 88 -7.73 -11.58 -9.90
N HIS A 89 -7.80 -10.41 -9.30
CA HIS A 89 -6.70 -9.48 -9.22
C HIS A 89 -6.55 -9.00 -7.78
N ILE A 90 -5.44 -9.34 -7.16
CA ILE A 90 -5.08 -8.83 -5.84
C ILE A 90 -4.13 -7.64 -5.99
N ILE A 91 -4.40 -6.62 -5.22
CA ILE A 91 -3.58 -5.41 -5.13
C ILE A 91 -3.13 -5.26 -3.68
N THR A 92 -1.84 -5.22 -3.47
CA THR A 92 -1.22 -5.12 -2.15
C THR A 92 -0.24 -3.97 -2.08
N LEU A 93 -0.28 -3.21 -1.00
CA LEU A 93 0.79 -2.29 -0.61
C LEU A 93 1.71 -2.99 0.38
N MET A 94 3.02 -2.73 0.29
CA MET A 94 4.03 -3.34 1.17
C MET A 94 4.09 -2.70 2.57
N GLU A 95 3.09 -1.88 2.92
CA GLU A 95 3.00 -1.23 4.23
C GLU A 95 2.33 -2.18 5.23
N THR A 96 3.12 -2.85 6.04
CA THR A 96 2.61 -3.51 7.23
C THR A 96 2.27 -2.47 8.30
N LYS A 97 1.32 -2.82 9.15
CA LYS A 97 0.88 -2.00 10.27
C LYS A 97 0.99 -2.81 11.54
N GLU A 98 1.36 -2.13 12.62
CA GLU A 98 1.40 -2.73 13.94
C GLU A 98 0.03 -2.62 14.62
N TYR A 99 -0.34 -3.67 15.31
CA TYR A 99 -1.54 -3.73 16.12
C TYR A 99 -1.18 -4.14 17.54
N GLU A 100 -1.59 -3.38 18.53
CA GLU A 100 -1.49 -3.81 19.91
C GLU A 100 -2.47 -4.96 20.16
N GLY A 101 -1.96 -6.18 20.27
CA GLY A 101 -2.74 -7.37 20.56
C GLY A 101 -3.55 -7.25 21.87
N THR A 102 -4.61 -8.02 21.95
CA THR A 102 -5.48 -8.10 23.14
C THR A 102 -4.83 -8.84 24.30
N TYR A 103 -3.84 -9.68 24.00
CA TYR A 103 -3.14 -10.47 25.00
C TYR A 103 -2.00 -9.69 25.63
N ARG A 104 -1.88 -9.77 26.95
CA ARG A 104 -0.72 -9.29 27.69
C ARG A 104 0.26 -10.44 27.85
N MET A 105 1.52 -10.21 27.49
CA MET A 105 2.60 -11.11 27.83
C MET A 105 2.82 -11.18 29.35
N ASP A 106 3.51 -12.20 29.83
CA ASP A 106 3.83 -12.39 31.26
C ASP A 106 4.61 -11.21 31.86
N ASN A 107 5.32 -10.43 31.00
CA ASN A 107 6.04 -9.21 31.38
C ASN A 107 5.11 -7.97 31.52
N GLY A 108 3.82 -8.09 31.21
CA GLY A 108 2.83 -7.02 31.24
C GLY A 108 2.75 -6.15 29.99
N GLU A 109 3.64 -6.37 29.02
CA GLU A 109 3.58 -5.73 27.71
C GLU A 109 2.51 -6.40 26.84
N ARG A 110 1.92 -5.65 25.91
CA ARG A 110 1.03 -6.21 24.90
C ARG A 110 1.85 -6.79 23.77
N GLU A 111 1.42 -7.91 23.25
CA GLU A 111 2.00 -8.47 22.05
C GLU A 111 1.71 -7.54 20.88
N GLU A 112 2.78 -7.10 20.19
CA GLU A 112 2.65 -6.35 18.94
C GLU A 112 2.49 -7.36 17.80
N GLN A 113 1.39 -7.26 17.07
CA GLN A 113 1.14 -8.08 15.89
C GLN A 113 1.17 -7.21 14.65
N GLU A 114 1.82 -7.71 13.62
CA GLU A 114 1.82 -7.04 12.32
C GLU A 114 0.65 -7.56 11.48
N TYR A 115 0.04 -6.66 10.72
CA TYR A 115 -1.01 -6.99 9.79
C TYR A 115 -0.82 -6.26 8.45
N LEU A 116 -1.33 -6.87 7.39
CA LEU A 116 -1.27 -6.35 6.04
C LEU A 116 -2.66 -6.34 5.41
N ASN A 117 -3.10 -5.15 4.98
CA ASN A 117 -4.36 -5.03 4.24
C ASN A 117 -4.11 -5.17 2.73
N PHE A 118 -4.97 -5.91 2.05
CA PHE A 118 -4.96 -6.04 0.61
C PHE A 118 -6.37 -6.13 0.01
N GLY A 119 -6.49 -5.80 -1.27
CA GLY A 119 -7.76 -5.85 -1.98
C GLY A 119 -7.79 -6.97 -2.99
N LEU A 120 -8.85 -7.75 -3.00
CA LEU A 120 -9.15 -8.70 -4.06
C LEU A 120 -10.27 -8.14 -4.93
N PHE A 121 -9.99 -7.97 -6.21
CA PHE A 121 -10.94 -7.57 -7.24
C PHE A 121 -11.27 -8.78 -8.09
N MET A 122 -12.55 -9.14 -8.13
CA MET A 122 -13.04 -10.33 -8.82
C MET A 122 -14.09 -10.00 -9.86
N ARG A 123 -13.93 -10.52 -11.06
CA ARG A 123 -14.86 -10.34 -12.18
C ARG A 123 -15.22 -11.66 -12.84
N LYS A 124 -16.50 -11.85 -13.12
CA LYS A 124 -17.00 -13.00 -13.89
C LYS A 124 -17.24 -12.60 -15.34
N LYS A 125 -16.68 -13.35 -16.28
CA LYS A 125 -16.82 -13.07 -17.71
C LYS A 125 -18.29 -13.05 -18.21
N ARG A 126 -19.15 -13.82 -17.54
CA ARG A 126 -20.60 -13.85 -17.85
C ARG A 126 -21.41 -12.74 -17.18
N TYR A 127 -20.79 -11.98 -16.27
CA TYR A 127 -21.45 -10.88 -15.55
C TYR A 127 -20.87 -9.55 -16.04
N PRO A 128 -21.43 -8.99 -17.14
CA PRO A 128 -20.79 -7.87 -17.86
C PRO A 128 -20.85 -6.54 -17.10
N THR A 129 -21.46 -6.50 -15.92
CA THR A 129 -21.74 -5.27 -15.19
C THR A 129 -20.98 -5.21 -13.88
N GLY A 130 -19.66 -4.92 -13.97
CA GLY A 130 -18.88 -4.66 -12.77
C GLY A 130 -18.21 -5.88 -12.15
N GLY A 131 -18.12 -5.93 -10.82
CA GLY A 131 -17.41 -6.98 -10.11
C GLY A 131 -17.53 -6.87 -8.60
N LEU A 132 -16.79 -7.70 -7.89
CA LEU A 132 -16.70 -7.76 -6.45
C LEU A 132 -15.34 -7.22 -6.01
N GLU A 133 -15.33 -6.47 -4.91
CA GLU A 133 -14.13 -6.04 -4.20
C GLU A 133 -14.20 -6.58 -2.77
N PHE A 134 -13.25 -7.41 -2.41
CA PHE A 134 -13.04 -7.88 -1.05
C PHE A 134 -11.93 -7.05 -0.40
N SER A 135 -12.18 -6.51 0.77
CA SER A 135 -11.16 -5.96 1.64
C SER A 135 -10.70 -7.06 2.57
N LEU A 136 -9.44 -7.43 2.48
CA LEU A 136 -8.84 -8.56 3.18
C LEU A 136 -7.67 -8.08 4.03
N THR A 137 -7.45 -8.78 5.13
CA THR A 137 -6.33 -8.55 6.05
C THR A 137 -5.64 -9.88 6.32
N SER A 138 -4.32 -9.88 6.21
CA SER A 138 -3.45 -10.94 6.73
C SER A 138 -2.98 -10.53 8.11
N ILE A 139 -3.29 -11.30 9.13
CA ILE A 139 -2.88 -11.09 10.50
C ILE A 139 -2.72 -12.45 11.19
N ASP A 140 -1.61 -12.64 11.89
CA ASP A 140 -1.33 -13.86 12.67
C ASP A 140 -1.54 -15.16 11.87
N LEU A 141 -1.05 -15.18 10.63
CA LEU A 141 -1.19 -16.29 9.67
C LEU A 141 -2.64 -16.60 9.26
N GLU A 142 -3.58 -15.72 9.59
CA GLU A 142 -4.98 -15.87 9.24
C GLU A 142 -5.44 -14.85 8.21
N LEU A 143 -6.40 -15.28 7.39
CA LEU A 143 -7.11 -14.41 6.46
C LEU A 143 -8.35 -13.85 7.14
N VAL A 144 -8.40 -12.56 7.31
CA VAL A 144 -9.59 -11.86 7.81
C VAL A 144 -10.25 -11.11 6.66
N MET A 145 -11.55 -11.28 6.49
CA MET A 145 -12.33 -10.49 5.54
C MET A 145 -12.99 -9.31 6.28
N ASP A 146 -12.53 -8.09 5.96
CA ASP A 146 -13.08 -6.86 6.53
C ASP A 146 -14.38 -6.45 5.88
N GLY A 147 -14.56 -6.81 4.61
CA GLY A 147 -15.76 -6.43 3.90
C GLY A 147 -15.80 -6.80 2.44
N LEU A 148 -17.03 -6.76 1.90
CA LEU A 148 -17.36 -7.06 0.52
C LEU A 148 -18.14 -5.89 -0.09
N THR A 149 -17.64 -5.36 -1.21
CA THR A 149 -18.30 -4.30 -1.99
C THR A 149 -18.67 -4.84 -3.37
N ILE A 150 -19.91 -4.59 -3.79
CA ILE A 150 -20.41 -4.94 -5.13
C ILE A 150 -20.35 -3.69 -6.00
N HIS A 151 -19.62 -3.76 -7.10
CA HIS A 151 -19.55 -2.69 -8.09
C HIS A 151 -20.59 -2.96 -9.21
N PRO A 152 -21.58 -2.08 -9.40
CA PRO A 152 -22.68 -2.34 -10.33
C PRO A 152 -22.32 -2.11 -11.80
N SER A 153 -21.16 -1.51 -12.09
CA SER A 153 -20.70 -1.23 -13.44
C SER A 153 -19.19 -1.45 -13.58
N GLU A 154 -18.75 -1.72 -14.81
CA GLU A 154 -17.34 -1.86 -15.14
C GLU A 154 -16.55 -0.57 -14.80
N GLU A 155 -17.11 0.59 -15.11
CA GLU A 155 -16.49 1.89 -14.75
C GLU A 155 -16.29 2.03 -13.24
N ALA A 156 -17.29 1.68 -12.43
CA ALA A 156 -17.17 1.75 -10.96
C ALA A 156 -16.12 0.77 -10.44
N PHE A 157 -16.05 -0.42 -11.03
CA PHE A 157 -15.08 -1.45 -10.70
C PHE A 157 -13.65 -1.03 -11.04
N GLU A 158 -13.39 -0.58 -12.27
CA GLU A 158 -12.06 -0.14 -12.71
C GLU A 158 -11.62 1.13 -11.97
N ASN A 159 -12.53 2.04 -11.65
CA ASN A 159 -12.24 3.20 -10.80
C ASN A 159 -11.82 2.78 -9.38
N ALA A 160 -12.54 1.86 -8.75
CA ALA A 160 -12.18 1.34 -7.43
C ALA A 160 -10.78 0.69 -7.45
N LYS A 161 -10.53 -0.15 -8.45
CA LYS A 161 -9.27 -0.84 -8.68
C LYS A 161 -8.11 0.14 -8.95
N SER A 162 -8.32 1.15 -9.78
CA SER A 162 -7.31 2.17 -10.09
C SER A 162 -7.00 3.09 -8.92
N CYS A 163 -7.96 3.26 -8.01
CA CYS A 163 -7.79 4.04 -6.79
C CYS A 163 -7.11 3.25 -5.67
N TYR A 164 -7.15 1.92 -5.73
CA TYR A 164 -6.53 1.08 -4.73
C TYR A 164 -5.01 1.21 -4.80
N GLY A 165 -4.40 1.54 -3.68
CA GLY A 165 -2.94 1.64 -3.62
C GLY A 165 -2.33 2.90 -4.25
N ARG A 166 -3.11 3.90 -4.67
CA ARG A 166 -2.53 5.20 -5.02
C ARG A 166 -2.08 5.92 -3.76
N ASN A 167 -0.77 6.12 -3.67
CA ASN A 167 -0.17 6.89 -2.58
C ASN A 167 -0.79 8.28 -2.47
N TYR A 168 -1.03 8.70 -1.24
CA TYR A 168 -1.40 10.05 -0.87
C TYR A 168 -0.29 11.05 -1.23
N THR A 169 -0.18 11.46 -2.47
CA THR A 169 0.50 12.71 -2.75
C THR A 169 -0.45 13.86 -2.39
N ALA A 170 0.10 14.97 -1.90
CA ALA A 170 -0.68 16.13 -1.48
C ALA A 170 -1.63 16.67 -2.58
N ALA A 171 -1.39 16.31 -3.85
CA ALA A 171 -2.25 16.59 -5.00
C ALA A 171 -3.51 15.70 -5.06
N ALA A 172 -3.47 14.49 -4.52
CA ALA A 172 -4.61 13.55 -4.49
C ALA A 172 -5.69 13.94 -3.46
N LYS A 173 -5.47 14.99 -2.67
CA LYS A 173 -6.46 15.50 -1.72
C LYS A 173 -7.75 16.03 -2.38
N LYS A 174 -7.77 16.25 -3.69
CA LYS A 174 -8.96 16.72 -4.42
C LYS A 174 -9.82 15.60 -5.00
N ASP A 175 -9.24 14.42 -5.28
CA ASP A 175 -9.98 13.29 -5.85
C ASP A 175 -9.74 12.07 -4.94
N ALA A 176 -10.54 11.98 -3.90
CA ALA A 176 -10.44 11.07 -2.76
C ALA A 176 -10.35 9.58 -3.13
N CYS A 177 -9.18 9.13 -3.56
CA CYS A 177 -8.81 7.72 -3.55
C CYS A 177 -8.12 7.39 -2.23
N ILE A 178 -8.70 6.57 -1.39
CA ILE A 178 -8.24 6.28 -0.03
C ILE A 178 -7.90 4.78 0.07
N PRO A 179 -6.73 4.42 0.64
CA PRO A 179 -6.38 3.02 0.88
C PRO A 179 -7.30 2.32 1.89
N SER A 180 -7.42 1.03 1.75
CA SER A 180 -8.45 0.14 2.24
C SER A 180 -8.75 0.22 3.73
N GLY A 181 -8.54 0.25 4.70
CA GLY A 181 -9.12 0.28 6.05
C GLY A 181 -10.00 1.51 6.34
N ASP A 182 -9.56 2.70 5.88
CA ASP A 182 -10.33 3.94 5.97
C ASP A 182 -11.13 4.27 4.68
N ALA A 183 -10.88 3.55 3.60
CA ALA A 183 -11.56 3.74 2.31
C ALA A 183 -13.06 3.49 2.40
N ARG A 184 -13.48 2.57 3.27
CA ARG A 184 -14.89 2.31 3.55
C ARG A 184 -15.61 3.53 4.10
N ARG A 185 -14.98 4.26 5.03
CA ARG A 185 -15.62 5.44 5.67
C ARG A 185 -15.74 6.64 4.75
N ARG A 186 -14.96 6.72 3.67
CA ARG A 186 -14.88 7.93 2.84
C ARG A 186 -15.42 7.78 1.42
N ARG A 187 -15.82 6.59 1.00
CA ARG A 187 -16.70 6.42 -0.17
C ARG A 187 -18.15 6.75 0.19
N ALA A 188 -18.35 7.82 0.96
CA ALA A 188 -19.59 8.21 1.64
C ALA A 188 -20.81 8.45 0.73
N SER A 189 -20.68 8.27 -0.60
CA SER A 189 -21.79 8.36 -1.53
C SER A 189 -22.25 7.00 -2.12
N LYS A 190 -21.51 5.90 -1.88
CA LYS A 190 -21.88 4.57 -2.40
C LYS A 190 -21.97 3.57 -1.25
N TYR A 191 -22.99 2.74 -1.29
CA TYR A 191 -23.15 1.66 -0.34
C TYR A 191 -22.07 0.60 -0.54
N ALA A 192 -21.22 0.42 0.48
CA ALA A 192 -20.08 -0.50 0.44
C ALA A 192 -20.39 -1.90 1.01
N GLY A 193 -21.65 -2.21 1.26
CA GLY A 193 -22.06 -3.44 1.94
C GLY A 193 -21.97 -3.33 3.47
N PRO A 194 -22.51 -4.29 4.22
CA PRO A 194 -22.37 -4.40 5.65
C PRO A 194 -20.93 -4.79 6.02
N MET A 195 -20.57 -4.64 7.28
CA MET A 195 -19.36 -5.28 7.82
C MET A 195 -19.60 -6.80 7.88
N LEU A 196 -18.53 -7.61 7.75
CA LEU A 196 -18.69 -9.06 7.83
C LEU A 196 -19.31 -9.49 9.17
N SER A 197 -18.90 -8.85 10.26
CA SER A 197 -19.44 -9.08 11.60
C SER A 197 -20.93 -8.75 11.79
N GLU A 198 -21.54 -8.12 10.79
CA GLU A 198 -22.98 -7.80 10.77
C GLU A 198 -23.77 -8.77 9.87
N LEU A 199 -23.08 -9.67 9.17
CA LEU A 199 -23.70 -10.72 8.37
C LEU A 199 -24.10 -11.91 9.24
N ASP A 200 -25.03 -12.70 8.72
CA ASP A 200 -25.35 -14.02 9.23
C ASP A 200 -24.14 -14.94 9.13
N ASP A 201 -23.89 -15.75 10.17
CA ASP A 201 -22.71 -16.61 10.25
C ASP A 201 -22.64 -17.59 9.05
N ASP A 202 -23.76 -18.23 8.68
CA ASP A 202 -23.82 -19.16 7.55
C ASP A 202 -23.43 -18.45 6.23
N LEU A 203 -23.85 -17.19 6.06
CA LEU A 203 -23.49 -16.41 4.86
C LEU A 203 -22.02 -16.03 4.86
N SER A 204 -21.47 -15.71 6.02
CA SER A 204 -20.04 -15.37 6.18
C SER A 204 -19.16 -16.57 5.87
N ASP A 205 -19.53 -17.75 6.37
CA ASP A 205 -18.83 -19.00 6.12
C ASP A 205 -18.84 -19.37 4.63
N GLU A 206 -20.01 -19.30 3.97
CA GLU A 206 -20.13 -19.54 2.52
C GLU A 206 -19.29 -18.58 1.68
N ILE A 207 -19.12 -17.32 2.10
CA ILE A 207 -18.25 -16.37 1.41
C ILE A 207 -16.78 -16.75 1.59
N LEU A 208 -16.38 -17.18 2.77
CA LEU A 208 -15.01 -17.64 3.04
C LEU A 208 -14.71 -18.93 2.27
N ASP A 209 -15.61 -19.89 2.24
CA ASP A 209 -15.50 -21.12 1.45
C ASP A 209 -15.40 -20.79 -0.05
N TYR A 210 -16.18 -19.82 -0.53
CA TYR A 210 -16.09 -19.33 -1.90
C TYR A 210 -14.70 -18.77 -2.24
N LEU A 211 -14.03 -18.09 -1.30
CA LEU A 211 -12.66 -17.59 -1.48
C LEU A 211 -11.64 -18.73 -1.43
N ASP A 212 -11.80 -19.68 -0.48
CA ASP A 212 -10.91 -20.84 -0.33
C ASP A 212 -10.88 -21.73 -1.59
N GLU A 213 -12.03 -22.03 -2.19
CA GLU A 213 -12.11 -22.75 -3.46
C GLU A 213 -11.29 -22.10 -4.59
N ARG A 214 -11.02 -20.80 -4.49
CA ARG A 214 -10.21 -20.02 -5.43
C ARG A 214 -8.76 -19.91 -5.01
N GLY A 215 -8.42 -20.52 -3.86
CA GLY A 215 -7.10 -20.50 -3.28
C GLY A 215 -6.75 -19.16 -2.64
N VAL A 216 -7.76 -18.48 -2.09
CA VAL A 216 -7.61 -17.28 -1.26
C VAL A 216 -8.04 -17.68 0.16
N ASN A 217 -7.09 -18.14 0.95
CA ASN A 217 -7.26 -18.72 2.28
C ASN A 217 -6.09 -18.29 3.21
N ASN A 218 -6.00 -18.87 4.40
CA ASN A 218 -4.96 -18.55 5.38
C ASN A 218 -3.54 -18.74 4.81
N ALA A 219 -3.27 -19.84 4.12
CA ALA A 219 -1.97 -20.06 3.49
C ALA A 219 -1.63 -19.03 2.41
N PHE A 220 -2.65 -18.52 1.72
CA PHE A 220 -2.49 -17.43 0.77
C PHE A 220 -2.25 -16.09 1.48
N ALA A 221 -2.90 -15.82 2.60
CA ALA A 221 -2.66 -14.63 3.40
C ALA A 221 -1.24 -14.59 3.97
N GLU A 222 -0.75 -15.72 4.48
CA GLU A 222 0.65 -15.89 4.89
C GLU A 222 1.62 -15.60 3.73
N PHE A 223 1.37 -16.20 2.55
CA PHE A 223 2.17 -15.92 1.35
C PHE A 223 2.20 -14.42 0.99
N VAL A 224 1.06 -13.73 1.04
CA VAL A 224 0.99 -12.30 0.72
C VAL A 224 1.79 -11.45 1.71
N MET A 225 1.75 -11.80 3.01
CA MET A 225 2.53 -11.16 4.06
C MET A 225 4.02 -11.37 3.84
N ASP A 226 4.46 -12.60 3.66
CA ASP A 226 5.86 -12.96 3.40
C ASP A 226 6.39 -12.27 2.14
N GLN A 227 5.58 -12.20 1.10
CA GLN A 227 5.95 -11.53 -0.16
C GLN A 227 6.09 -10.02 0.03
N ALA A 228 5.25 -9.41 0.88
CA ALA A 228 5.36 -7.99 1.21
C ALA A 228 6.67 -7.69 1.95
N PHE A 229 7.03 -8.49 2.97
CA PHE A 229 8.29 -8.37 3.68
C PHE A 229 9.49 -8.56 2.76
N TYR A 230 9.43 -9.57 1.87
CA TYR A 230 10.49 -9.81 0.91
C TYR A 230 10.72 -8.59 0.00
N PHE A 231 9.67 -8.02 -0.57
CA PHE A 231 9.78 -6.87 -1.45
C PHE A 231 10.17 -5.59 -0.72
N GLU A 232 9.67 -5.38 0.49
CA GLU A 232 10.04 -4.22 1.31
C GLU A 232 11.55 -4.21 1.56
N GLN A 233 12.12 -5.35 1.97
CA GLN A 233 13.55 -5.49 2.20
C GLN A 233 14.37 -5.32 0.89
N GLU A 234 13.92 -5.87 -0.23
CA GLU A 234 14.55 -5.70 -1.53
C GLU A 234 14.57 -4.23 -1.97
N GLU A 235 13.44 -3.53 -1.83
CA GLU A 235 13.31 -2.12 -2.20
C GLU A 235 14.08 -1.20 -1.24
N TYR A 236 14.14 -1.50 0.05
CA TYR A 236 14.95 -0.76 1.01
C TYR A 236 16.45 -0.82 0.65
N ILE A 237 16.97 -1.99 0.33
CA ILE A 237 18.35 -2.14 -0.13
C ILE A 237 18.58 -1.36 -1.44
N ASN A 238 17.65 -1.42 -2.37
CA ASN A 238 17.73 -0.64 -3.62
C ASN A 238 17.73 0.86 -3.35
N TRP A 239 16.89 1.34 -2.44
CA TRP A 239 16.84 2.74 -2.02
C TRP A 239 18.18 3.20 -1.41
N LEU A 240 18.79 2.39 -0.52
CA LEU A 240 20.13 2.69 0.04
C LEU A 240 21.19 2.81 -1.06
N ARG A 241 21.16 1.93 -2.06
CA ARG A 241 22.08 1.97 -3.22
C ARG A 241 21.90 3.23 -4.06
N LEU A 242 20.66 3.63 -4.30
CA LEU A 242 20.35 4.86 -5.03
C LEU A 242 20.79 6.11 -4.26
N LEU A 243 20.52 6.16 -2.95
CA LEU A 243 20.94 7.25 -2.07
C LEU A 243 22.47 7.36 -2.04
N ARG A 244 23.18 6.23 -1.99
CA ARG A 244 24.65 6.20 -2.08
C ARG A 244 25.14 6.79 -3.39
N LYS A 245 24.57 6.38 -4.53
CA LYS A 245 24.92 6.92 -5.85
C LYS A 245 24.69 8.43 -5.95
N PHE A 246 23.63 8.93 -5.32
CA PHE A 246 23.33 10.35 -5.28
C PHE A 246 24.33 11.13 -4.41
N SER A 247 24.89 10.52 -3.37
CA SER A 247 25.82 11.15 -2.43
C SER A 247 27.29 11.10 -2.85
N ASP A 248 27.65 10.35 -3.90
CA ASP A 248 28.99 10.26 -4.49
C ASP A 248 29.28 11.46 -5.41
#